data_f9cd696feddb44966a6e5ed440470b08
#
_entry.id   f9cd696feddb44966a6e5ed440470b08
#
_cell.length_a   1.000
_cell.length_b   1.000
_cell.length_c   1.000
_cell.angle_alpha   90.00
_cell.angle_beta   90.00
_cell.angle_gamma   90.00
#
_symmetry.space_group_name_H-M   'P 1'
#
loop_
_entity.id
_entity.type
_entity.pdbx_description
1 polymer ?
#
loop_
_entity_poly.entity_id
_entity_poly.type
_entity_poly.pdbx_seq_one_letter_code
_entity_poly.pdbx_strand_id
1 'polypeptide(L)'
;VATDEGEFIAALRRLKAWSGLSYRQLERRAAEAGRVLPYSTASTALGRKSLPREELLVAFVLACGLDDEEAASWVAVRKRIAVGDCVAATEPRAARRPRWRPALGLAAAVLSLALAGGATLPLKVGDEVETLQATVGK
;
A
#
# COMPACT_ATOMS: atom_id res chain seq x y z
N VAL A 1 -6.85 3.70 -6.31
CA VAL A 1 -8.29 3.96 -6.44
C VAL A 1 -8.80 3.01 -7.51
N ALA A 2 -9.83 2.19 -7.19
CA ALA A 2 -10.41 1.26 -8.15
C ALA A 2 -11.09 2.06 -9.27
N THR A 3 -10.81 1.69 -10.51
CA THR A 3 -11.32 2.35 -11.72
C THR A 3 -12.39 1.52 -12.44
N ASP A 4 -12.45 0.24 -12.16
CA ASP A 4 -13.45 -0.68 -12.71
C ASP A 4 -14.02 -1.62 -11.63
N GLU A 5 -15.06 -2.37 -12.01
CA GLU A 5 -15.72 -3.34 -11.12
C GLU A 5 -14.77 -4.44 -10.64
N GLY A 6 -13.88 -4.91 -11.50
CA GLY A 6 -12.92 -5.97 -11.18
C GLY A 6 -11.90 -5.50 -10.15
N GLU A 7 -11.35 -4.30 -10.31
CA GLU A 7 -10.43 -3.69 -9.36
C GLU A 7 -11.11 -3.42 -8.01
N PHE A 8 -12.37 -3.00 -8.05
CA PHE A 8 -13.15 -2.77 -6.85
C PHE A 8 -13.35 -4.06 -6.04
N ILE A 9 -13.73 -5.14 -6.69
CA ILE A 9 -13.87 -6.46 -6.06
C ILE A 9 -12.51 -6.97 -5.55
N ALA A 10 -11.44 -6.76 -6.31
CA ALA A 10 -10.09 -7.11 -5.85
C ALA A 10 -9.67 -6.32 -4.60
N ALA A 11 -10.06 -5.06 -4.50
CA ALA A 11 -9.82 -4.25 -3.30
C ALA A 11 -10.61 -4.76 -2.10
N LEU A 12 -11.88 -5.16 -2.27
CA LEU A 12 -12.67 -5.78 -1.21
C LEU A 12 -12.08 -7.13 -0.74
N ARG A 13 -11.56 -7.93 -1.66
CA ARG A 13 -10.86 -9.18 -1.30
C ARG A 13 -9.61 -8.91 -0.47
N ARG A 14 -8.85 -7.86 -0.81
CA ARG A 14 -7.68 -7.43 -0.02
C ARG A 14 -8.09 -6.95 1.37
N LEU A 15 -9.17 -6.18 1.46
CA LEU A 15 -9.73 -5.75 2.74
C LEU A 15 -10.12 -6.95 3.61
N LYS A 16 -10.81 -7.94 3.03
CA LYS A 16 -11.13 -9.20 3.74
C LYS A 16 -9.86 -9.92 4.22
N ALA A 17 -8.86 -10.04 3.37
CA ALA A 17 -7.59 -10.67 3.73
C ALA A 17 -6.89 -9.92 4.86
N TRP A 18 -6.89 -8.60 4.79
CA TRP A 18 -6.34 -7.73 5.83
C TRP A 18 -7.06 -7.89 7.17
N SER A 19 -8.37 -7.99 7.16
CA SER A 19 -9.16 -8.21 8.40
C SER A 19 -8.87 -9.54 9.08
N GLY A 20 -8.33 -10.53 8.35
CA GLY A 20 -8.07 -11.89 8.87
C GLY A 20 -9.32 -12.69 9.23
N LEU A 21 -10.51 -12.19 8.94
CA LEU A 21 -11.77 -12.78 9.35
C LEU A 21 -12.33 -13.74 8.29
N SER A 22 -12.96 -14.83 8.74
CA SER A 22 -13.77 -15.68 7.87
C SER A 22 -15.12 -15.01 7.56
N TYR A 23 -15.81 -15.46 6.50
CA TYR A 23 -17.14 -14.92 6.17
C TYR A 23 -18.15 -15.09 7.30
N ARG A 24 -18.08 -16.17 8.05
CA ARG A 24 -18.96 -16.40 9.23
C ARG A 24 -18.65 -15.43 10.38
N GLN A 25 -17.39 -15.05 10.54
CA GLN A 25 -17.02 -14.06 11.55
C GLN A 25 -17.48 -12.66 11.13
N LEU A 26 -17.39 -12.34 9.83
CA LEU A 26 -17.93 -11.09 9.28
C LEU A 26 -19.46 -11.00 9.46
N GLU A 27 -20.19 -12.10 9.20
CA GLU A 27 -21.64 -12.18 9.44
C GLU A 27 -21.98 -11.89 10.91
N ARG A 28 -21.27 -12.50 11.85
CA ARG A 28 -21.50 -12.24 13.29
C ARG A 28 -21.22 -10.79 13.67
N ARG A 29 -20.09 -10.23 13.22
CA ARG A 29 -19.77 -8.82 13.49
C ARG A 29 -20.78 -7.85 12.88
N ALA A 30 -21.26 -8.13 11.68
CA ALA A 30 -22.32 -7.34 11.07
C ALA A 30 -23.61 -7.40 11.90
N ALA A 31 -24.00 -8.59 12.39
CA ALA A 31 -25.16 -8.77 13.23
C ALA A 31 -25.03 -8.03 14.58
N GLU A 32 -23.87 -8.04 15.20
CA GLU A 32 -23.56 -7.27 16.42
C GLU A 32 -23.72 -5.75 16.19
N ALA A 33 -23.41 -5.28 14.98
CA ALA A 33 -23.63 -3.89 14.55
C ALA A 33 -25.07 -3.62 14.02
N GLY A 34 -26.01 -4.57 14.19
CA GLY A 34 -27.38 -4.43 13.71
C GLY A 34 -27.54 -4.45 12.19
N ARG A 35 -26.57 -5.04 11.48
CA ARG A 35 -26.56 -5.12 10.00
C ARG A 35 -26.68 -6.57 9.54
N VAL A 36 -27.25 -6.74 8.34
CA VAL A 36 -27.45 -8.06 7.74
C VAL A 36 -26.36 -8.31 6.69
N LEU A 37 -25.53 -9.30 6.94
CA LEU A 37 -24.47 -9.74 6.03
C LEU A 37 -24.40 -11.27 5.99
N PRO A 38 -25.29 -11.97 5.25
CA PRO A 38 -25.22 -13.41 5.16
C PRO A 38 -23.88 -13.86 4.58
N TYR A 39 -23.21 -14.82 5.22
CA TYR A 39 -21.88 -15.28 4.80
C TYR A 39 -21.85 -15.79 3.35
N SER A 40 -22.91 -16.48 2.93
CA SER A 40 -23.04 -16.99 1.57
C SER A 40 -23.18 -15.87 0.53
N THR A 41 -23.94 -14.81 0.86
CA THR A 41 -24.09 -13.63 0.00
C THR A 41 -22.79 -12.87 -0.11
N ALA A 42 -22.08 -12.67 1.00
CA ALA A 42 -20.79 -12.01 1.01
C ALA A 42 -19.75 -12.79 0.18
N SER A 43 -19.65 -14.10 0.35
CA SER A 43 -18.71 -14.93 -0.41
C SER A 43 -19.04 -14.94 -1.89
N THR A 44 -20.31 -15.00 -2.27
CA THR A 44 -20.76 -14.94 -3.66
C THR A 44 -20.49 -13.59 -4.29
N ALA A 45 -20.75 -12.49 -3.59
CA ALA A 45 -20.50 -11.13 -4.06
C ALA A 45 -19.02 -10.90 -4.37
N LEU A 46 -18.12 -11.37 -3.51
CA LEU A 46 -16.68 -11.28 -3.74
C LEU A 46 -16.18 -12.29 -4.79
N GLY A 47 -16.92 -13.33 -5.08
CA GLY A 47 -16.63 -14.29 -6.15
C GLY A 47 -16.98 -13.80 -7.55
N ARG A 48 -17.93 -12.87 -7.64
CA ARG A 48 -18.37 -12.27 -8.92
C ARG A 48 -17.50 -11.06 -9.29
N LYS A 49 -17.63 -10.63 -10.54
CA LYS A 49 -16.99 -9.41 -11.05
C LYS A 49 -17.94 -8.20 -11.05
N SER A 50 -19.14 -8.34 -10.52
CA SER A 50 -20.16 -7.30 -10.47
C SER A 50 -20.16 -6.59 -9.13
N LEU A 51 -20.49 -5.29 -9.14
CA LEU A 51 -20.55 -4.48 -7.94
C LEU A 51 -21.58 -5.03 -6.94
N PRO A 52 -21.21 -5.18 -5.66
CA PRO A 52 -22.14 -5.56 -4.61
C PRO A 52 -23.17 -4.45 -4.37
N ARG A 53 -24.32 -4.80 -3.82
CA ARG A 53 -25.31 -3.80 -3.37
C ARG A 53 -24.71 -2.91 -2.27
N GLU A 54 -25.15 -1.67 -2.22
CA GLU A 54 -24.61 -0.68 -1.28
C GLU A 54 -24.73 -1.12 0.18
N GLU A 55 -25.89 -1.64 0.56
CA GLU A 55 -26.15 -2.15 1.92
C GLU A 55 -25.19 -3.27 2.32
N LEU A 56 -24.94 -4.21 1.39
CA LEU A 56 -24.03 -5.31 1.60
C LEU A 56 -22.59 -4.80 1.69
N LEU A 57 -22.21 -3.82 0.88
CA LEU A 57 -20.90 -3.20 0.90
C LEU A 57 -20.63 -2.53 2.25
N VAL A 58 -21.56 -1.71 2.74
CA VAL A 58 -21.44 -1.03 4.03
C VAL A 58 -21.33 -2.04 5.17
N ALA A 59 -22.22 -3.04 5.21
CA ALA A 59 -22.16 -4.08 6.23
C ALA A 59 -20.83 -4.84 6.21
N PHE A 60 -20.30 -5.12 5.03
CA PHE A 60 -19.03 -5.80 4.84
C PHE A 60 -17.83 -4.97 5.33
N VAL A 61 -17.75 -3.71 4.93
CA VAL A 61 -16.66 -2.79 5.28
C VAL A 61 -16.60 -2.58 6.79
N LEU A 62 -17.75 -2.31 7.42
CA LEU A 62 -17.83 -2.16 8.88
C LEU A 62 -17.49 -3.47 9.62
N ALA A 63 -17.95 -4.62 9.12
CA ALA A 63 -17.60 -5.92 9.71
C ALA A 63 -16.09 -6.21 9.61
N CYS A 64 -15.40 -5.69 8.61
CA CYS A 64 -13.95 -5.78 8.49
C CYS A 64 -13.21 -4.91 9.53
N GLY A 65 -13.90 -3.98 10.19
CA GLY A 65 -13.34 -3.13 11.25
C GLY A 65 -13.04 -1.70 10.83
N LEU A 66 -13.55 -1.28 9.67
CA LEU A 66 -13.49 0.10 9.21
C LEU A 66 -14.64 0.90 9.85
N ASP A 67 -14.51 2.23 9.83
CA ASP A 67 -15.52 3.14 10.35
C ASP A 67 -16.56 3.57 9.29
N ASP A 68 -17.56 4.35 9.72
CA ASP A 68 -18.61 4.84 8.84
C ASP A 68 -18.10 5.82 7.76
N GLU A 69 -17.04 6.59 8.02
CA GLU A 69 -16.44 7.51 7.06
C GLU A 69 -15.73 6.74 5.94
N GLU A 70 -14.99 5.71 6.32
CA GLU A 70 -14.35 4.80 5.36
C GLU A 70 -15.41 4.05 4.55
N ALA A 71 -16.47 3.56 5.18
CA ALA A 71 -17.59 2.92 4.50
C ALA A 71 -18.24 3.87 3.47
N ALA A 72 -18.47 5.13 3.83
CA ALA A 72 -19.00 6.14 2.91
C ALA A 72 -18.06 6.38 1.72
N SER A 73 -16.75 6.36 1.95
CA SER A 73 -15.74 6.47 0.88
C SER A 73 -15.83 5.29 -0.10
N TRP A 74 -16.01 4.07 0.39
CA TRP A 74 -16.22 2.89 -0.44
C TRP A 74 -17.50 2.98 -1.27
N VAL A 75 -18.60 3.47 -0.67
CA VAL A 75 -19.86 3.71 -1.37
C VAL A 75 -19.69 4.76 -2.46
N ALA A 76 -18.98 5.84 -2.21
CA ALA A 76 -18.71 6.87 -3.20
C ALA A 76 -17.94 6.33 -4.42
N VAL A 77 -16.93 5.49 -4.18
CA VAL A 77 -16.18 4.82 -5.27
C VAL A 77 -17.10 3.89 -6.05
N ARG A 78 -17.91 3.06 -5.35
CA ARG A 78 -18.89 2.18 -5.99
C ARG A 78 -19.85 2.94 -6.89
N LYS A 79 -20.40 4.07 -6.42
CA LYS A 79 -21.33 4.91 -7.19
C LYS A 79 -20.68 5.46 -8.45
N ARG A 80 -19.44 5.93 -8.37
CA ARG A 80 -18.70 6.40 -9.56
C ARG A 80 -18.54 5.32 -10.60
N ILE A 81 -18.14 4.11 -10.18
CA ILE A 81 -17.99 2.98 -11.09
C ILE A 81 -19.35 2.60 -11.71
N ALA A 82 -20.43 2.57 -10.92
CA ALA A 82 -21.77 2.22 -11.39
C ALA A 82 -22.33 3.20 -12.44
N VAL A 83 -21.96 4.48 -12.35
CA VAL A 83 -22.40 5.52 -13.31
C VAL A 83 -21.49 5.59 -14.55
N GLY A 84 -20.40 4.83 -14.57
CA GLY A 84 -19.46 4.85 -15.71
C GLY A 84 -18.58 6.09 -15.76
N ASP A 85 -18.50 6.84 -14.67
CA ASP A 85 -17.67 8.06 -14.54
C ASP A 85 -16.15 7.75 -14.53
N CYS A 86 -15.78 6.51 -14.78
CA CYS A 86 -14.40 6.09 -14.87
C CYS A 86 -13.69 6.57 -16.14
N VAL A 87 -14.41 7.19 -17.06
CA VAL A 87 -13.84 7.65 -18.35
C VAL A 87 -13.17 9.02 -18.25
N ALA A 88 -13.38 9.76 -17.17
CA ALA A 88 -12.87 11.13 -17.03
C ALA A 88 -11.60 11.26 -16.16
N ALA A 89 -10.96 10.18 -15.78
CA ALA A 89 -9.68 10.23 -15.08
C ALA A 89 -8.49 10.03 -16.03
N THR A 90 -8.61 10.47 -17.28
CA THR A 90 -7.49 10.63 -18.19
C THR A 90 -6.95 12.08 -18.14
N GLU A 91 -6.96 12.64 -16.97
CA GLU A 91 -5.99 13.64 -16.58
C GLU A 91 -5.00 12.91 -15.66
N PRO A 92 -3.72 12.87 -16.01
CA PRO A 92 -2.71 12.54 -15.02
C PRO A 92 -2.75 13.68 -14.02
N ARG A 93 -3.65 13.60 -13.06
CA ARG A 93 -3.51 14.38 -11.84
C ARG A 93 -2.15 13.96 -11.31
N ALA A 94 -1.18 14.78 -11.70
CA ALA A 94 0.19 14.64 -11.26
C ALA A 94 0.14 14.16 -9.83
N ALA A 95 0.59 12.95 -9.63
CA ALA A 95 0.65 12.37 -8.31
C ALA A 95 1.15 13.47 -7.40
N ARG A 96 0.32 13.93 -6.49
CA ARG A 96 0.83 14.61 -5.32
C ARG A 96 1.65 13.56 -4.61
N ARG A 97 2.86 13.38 -5.13
CA ARG A 97 3.91 12.75 -4.37
C ARG A 97 3.89 13.48 -3.04
N PRO A 98 3.73 12.79 -1.93
CA PRO A 98 4.01 13.41 -0.65
C PRO A 98 5.37 14.05 -0.86
N ARG A 99 5.44 15.34 -0.70
CA ARG A 99 6.70 16.07 -0.70
C ARG A 99 7.45 15.63 0.53
N TRP A 100 8.01 14.47 0.44
CA TRP A 100 9.19 14.16 1.20
C TRP A 100 10.24 15.06 0.60
N ARG A 101 10.36 16.20 1.18
CA ARG A 101 11.54 17.02 1.03
C ARG A 101 12.67 16.23 1.67
N PRO A 102 13.57 15.62 0.92
CA PRO A 102 14.86 15.39 1.46
C PRO A 102 15.41 16.81 1.65
N ALA A 103 15.51 17.23 2.89
CA ALA A 103 16.39 18.29 3.27
C ALA A 103 17.81 17.75 3.06
N LEU A 104 18.23 17.74 1.82
CA LEU A 104 19.61 17.64 1.46
C LEU A 104 20.04 19.02 1.08
N GLY A 105 20.66 19.60 2.03
CA GLY A 105 21.83 20.35 2.05
C GLY A 105 22.53 20.50 0.72
N LEU A 106 22.60 21.73 0.30
CA LEU A 106 23.75 22.44 -0.23
C LEU A 106 24.90 21.51 -0.60
N ALA A 107 24.88 20.98 -1.79
CA ALA A 107 26.13 20.67 -2.47
C ALA A 107 26.59 21.96 -3.12
N ALA A 108 27.46 22.66 -2.43
CA ALA A 108 28.23 23.74 -2.96
C ALA A 108 28.94 23.27 -4.23
N ALA A 109 28.65 23.94 -5.30
CA ALA A 109 29.48 23.92 -6.48
C ALA A 109 30.81 24.58 -6.11
N VAL A 110 31.80 23.78 -5.83
CA VAL A 110 33.17 24.24 -5.80
C VAL A 110 33.75 24.00 -7.16
N LEU A 111 33.66 25.03 -7.96
CA LEU A 111 34.48 25.21 -9.11
C LEU A 111 35.91 25.48 -8.61
N SER A 112 36.70 24.44 -8.53
CA SER A 112 38.12 24.60 -8.24
C SER A 112 38.91 24.33 -9.48
N LEU A 113 39.23 25.43 -10.10
CA LEU A 113 40.34 25.54 -11.00
C LEU A 113 41.64 25.43 -10.15
N ALA A 114 42.36 24.38 -10.27
CA ALA A 114 43.72 24.33 -9.78
C ALA A 114 44.59 23.57 -10.78
N LEU A 115 45.33 24.36 -11.47
CA LEU A 115 46.55 23.95 -12.20
C LEU A 115 47.63 23.66 -11.17
N ALA A 116 48.45 22.66 -11.57
CA ALA A 116 49.85 22.47 -11.23
C ALA A 116 50.22 22.00 -9.83
N GLY A 117 50.94 20.94 -9.83
CA GLY A 117 51.83 20.61 -8.74
C GLY A 117 51.81 19.13 -8.41
N GLY A 118 52.75 18.40 -9.00
CA GLY A 118 53.01 17.01 -8.72
C GLY A 118 53.39 16.78 -7.24
N ALA A 119 52.87 15.72 -6.69
CA ALA A 119 53.49 14.98 -5.63
C ALA A 119 52.92 13.60 -5.61
N THR A 120 53.62 12.68 -6.10
CA THR A 120 53.42 11.25 -5.92
C THR A 120 53.66 10.91 -4.47
N LEU A 121 52.60 10.61 -3.73
CA LEU A 121 52.73 9.95 -2.45
C LEU A 121 52.31 8.49 -2.64
N PRO A 122 53.16 7.55 -2.33
CA PRO A 122 52.80 6.13 -2.36
C PRO A 122 51.88 5.85 -1.17
N LEU A 123 50.67 5.52 -1.46
CA LEU A 123 49.77 4.89 -0.49
C LEU A 123 50.32 3.53 -0.15
N LYS A 124 50.93 3.47 0.99
CA LYS A 124 51.31 2.22 1.62
C LYS A 124 50.04 1.59 2.16
N VAL A 125 49.46 0.70 1.38
CA VAL A 125 48.41 -0.19 1.86
C VAL A 125 49.09 -1.14 2.84
N GLY A 126 48.87 -0.92 4.10
CA GLY A 126 49.20 -1.87 5.14
C GLY A 126 48.27 -3.06 5.02
N ASP A 127 48.80 -4.11 4.51
CA ASP A 127 48.20 -5.43 4.52
C ASP A 127 48.44 -6.02 5.89
N GLU A 128 47.52 -5.82 6.82
CA GLU A 128 47.50 -6.56 8.07
C GLU A 128 46.35 -7.55 8.03
N VAL A 129 46.62 -8.65 7.36
CA VAL A 129 45.86 -9.87 7.58
C VAL A 129 46.47 -10.56 8.80
N GLU A 130 45.90 -10.24 9.95
CA GLU A 130 46.24 -10.94 11.16
C GLU A 130 45.51 -12.29 11.16
N THR A 131 46.26 -13.28 10.78
CA THR A 131 45.88 -14.68 10.84
C THR A 131 45.91 -15.12 12.30
N LEU A 132 44.74 -15.13 12.93
CA LEU A 132 44.57 -15.81 14.22
C LEU A 132 44.57 -17.33 13.99
N GLN A 133 45.72 -17.91 14.04
CA GLN A 133 45.86 -19.35 14.21
C GLN A 133 45.51 -19.71 15.65
N ALA A 134 44.32 -20.30 15.81
CA ALA A 134 43.98 -21.00 17.03
C ALA A 134 44.85 -22.24 17.16
N THR A 135 45.81 -22.19 18.06
CA THR A 135 46.57 -23.34 18.49
C THR A 135 45.73 -24.24 19.37
N VAL A 136 45.23 -25.32 18.82
CA VAL A 136 44.75 -26.44 19.60
C VAL A 136 45.97 -27.17 20.12
N GLY A 137 46.20 -27.11 21.41
CA GLY A 137 47.21 -27.86 22.14
C GLY A 137 46.56 -28.69 23.23
N LYS A 138 46.46 -29.95 22.99
CA LYS A 138 46.59 -31.10 23.88
C LYS A 138 45.77 -31.08 25.19
#